data_4c8f5d8e6c32ddfcbbd21e155aa51f5a
#
_entry.id   4c8f5d8e6c32ddfcbbd21e155aa51f5a
#
_cell.length_a   1.000
_cell.length_b   1.000
_cell.length_c   1.000
_cell.angle_alpha   90.00
_cell.angle_beta   90.00
_cell.angle_gamma   90.00
#
_symmetry.space_group_name_H-M   'P 1'
#
loop_
_entity.id
_entity.type
_entity.pdbx_description
1 polymer ?
#
loop_
_entity_poly.entity_id
_entity_poly.type
_entity_poly.pdbx_seq_one_letter_code
_entity_poly.pdbx_strand_id
1 'polypeptide(L)'
;MLFKNVQVHGATGSLVTDVRVKDGMVADAGTGPDTEIIDGSGLGLVAVVPATRKDQGHMVGRVEPGIPADLLLVPRGSMPRLGTPWWRVIVGRTDLRALLTRGRVVIRDGEPLDRPANPDGARIGVWVDQNDWLHQELLPQGRYDETRGGRRHAYTGRYWLDGDRIDYLDDSGFYAFGEFIGDQLFHAEFVMRRQARP
;
A
#
# COMPACT_ATOMS: atom_id res chain seq x y z
N MET A 1 -5.89 11.03 -15.91
CA MET A 1 -4.53 10.42 -15.96
C MET A 1 -4.61 9.16 -16.82
N LEU A 2 -3.63 8.90 -17.66
CA LEU A 2 -3.56 7.72 -18.53
C LEU A 2 -2.21 7.02 -18.33
N PHE A 3 -2.22 5.76 -17.93
CA PHE A 3 -1.06 4.88 -17.98
C PHE A 3 -1.06 4.15 -19.31
N LYS A 4 -0.01 4.33 -20.13
CA LYS A 4 0.14 3.68 -21.43
C LYS A 4 1.03 2.45 -21.33
N ASN A 5 0.70 1.40 -22.09
CA ASN A 5 1.52 0.18 -22.21
C ASN A 5 1.88 -0.49 -20.88
N VAL A 6 1.00 -0.42 -19.87
CA VAL A 6 1.24 -0.97 -18.55
C VAL A 6 0.75 -2.42 -18.47
N GLN A 7 1.49 -3.29 -17.79
CA GLN A 7 1.02 -4.64 -17.51
C GLN A 7 0.04 -4.63 -16.34
N VAL A 8 -1.06 -5.34 -16.48
CA VAL A 8 -2.09 -5.49 -15.42
C VAL A 8 -2.47 -6.95 -15.22
N HIS A 9 -3.06 -7.26 -14.06
CA HIS A 9 -3.82 -8.48 -13.84
C HIS A 9 -5.22 -8.30 -14.43
N GLY A 10 -5.52 -8.98 -15.50
CA GLY A 10 -6.83 -9.00 -16.15
C GLY A 10 -7.61 -10.30 -15.89
N ALA A 11 -8.77 -10.43 -16.52
CA ALA A 11 -9.68 -11.57 -16.32
C ALA A 11 -9.06 -12.92 -16.74
N THR A 12 -8.25 -12.94 -17.80
CA THR A 12 -7.66 -14.14 -18.37
C THR A 12 -6.16 -14.30 -18.10
N GLY A 13 -5.61 -13.49 -17.18
CA GLY A 13 -4.18 -13.47 -16.86
C GLY A 13 -3.60 -12.07 -17.00
N SER A 14 -2.27 -11.98 -17.06
CA SER A 14 -1.59 -10.71 -17.26
C SER A 14 -1.65 -10.25 -18.71
N LEU A 15 -1.96 -8.98 -18.93
CA LEU A 15 -1.96 -8.35 -20.26
C LEU A 15 -1.32 -6.96 -20.19
N VAL A 16 -0.86 -6.47 -21.33
CA VAL A 16 -0.37 -5.09 -21.48
C VAL A 16 -1.47 -4.27 -22.13
N THR A 17 -1.85 -3.17 -21.51
CA THR A 17 -2.94 -2.30 -21.97
C THR A 17 -2.75 -0.88 -21.48
N ASP A 18 -3.58 0.03 -21.97
CA ASP A 18 -3.71 1.37 -21.44
C ASP A 18 -4.74 1.37 -20.31
N VAL A 19 -4.45 2.06 -19.21
CA VAL A 19 -5.35 2.21 -18.07
C VAL A 19 -5.62 3.69 -17.80
N ARG A 20 -6.88 4.07 -17.84
CA ARG A 20 -7.31 5.44 -17.54
C ARG A 20 -7.82 5.54 -16.11
N VAL A 21 -7.41 6.60 -15.42
CA VAL A 21 -7.93 6.98 -14.10
C VAL A 21 -8.64 8.33 -14.25
N LYS A 22 -9.91 8.35 -13.86
CA LYS A 22 -10.77 9.53 -13.89
C LYS A 22 -11.69 9.53 -12.67
N ASP A 23 -11.85 10.69 -12.05
CA ASP A 23 -12.77 10.90 -10.92
C ASP A 23 -12.57 9.87 -9.77
N GLY A 24 -11.31 9.50 -9.51
CA GLY A 24 -10.95 8.55 -8.45
C GLY A 24 -11.17 7.08 -8.80
N MET A 25 -11.58 6.76 -10.03
CA MET A 25 -11.91 5.42 -10.49
C MET A 25 -11.05 4.99 -11.66
N VAL A 26 -10.87 3.69 -11.83
CA VAL A 26 -10.43 3.14 -13.13
C VAL A 26 -11.56 3.28 -14.12
N ALA A 27 -11.30 3.97 -15.22
CA ALA A 27 -12.29 4.28 -16.24
C ALA A 27 -12.07 3.40 -17.49
N ASP A 28 -13.14 3.29 -18.29
CA ASP A 28 -13.05 2.70 -19.63
C ASP A 28 -12.05 3.48 -20.51
N ALA A 29 -11.51 2.80 -21.50
CA ALA A 29 -10.55 3.35 -22.47
C ALA A 29 -11.13 4.47 -23.37
N GLY A 30 -12.26 5.08 -22.98
CA GLY A 30 -12.95 6.11 -23.72
C GLY A 30 -12.09 7.29 -24.15
N THR A 31 -12.60 8.07 -25.11
CA THR A 31 -11.94 9.25 -25.66
C THR A 31 -12.15 10.46 -24.75
N GLY A 32 -11.09 11.18 -24.43
CA GLY A 32 -11.12 12.44 -23.71
C GLY A 32 -9.70 12.94 -23.43
N PRO A 33 -9.51 14.23 -23.19
CA PRO A 33 -8.20 14.73 -22.85
C PRO A 33 -7.75 14.15 -21.49
N ASP A 34 -6.55 13.59 -21.47
CA ASP A 34 -5.88 13.19 -20.24
C ASP A 34 -5.06 14.35 -19.69
N THR A 35 -5.18 14.62 -18.40
CA THR A 35 -4.41 15.68 -17.72
C THR A 35 -2.94 15.30 -17.55
N GLU A 36 -2.65 13.99 -17.53
CA GLU A 36 -1.31 13.45 -17.37
C GLU A 36 -1.23 12.10 -18.10
N ILE A 37 -0.14 11.88 -18.83
CA ILE A 37 0.16 10.61 -19.50
C ILE A 37 1.45 10.05 -18.90
N ILE A 38 1.39 8.80 -18.42
CA ILE A 38 2.51 8.07 -17.84
C ILE A 38 2.84 6.91 -18.78
N ASP A 39 4.09 6.83 -19.23
CA ASP A 39 4.58 5.66 -19.96
C ASP A 39 4.78 4.50 -18.97
N GLY A 40 3.97 3.48 -19.11
CA GLY A 40 4.00 2.24 -18.31
C GLY A 40 4.84 1.13 -18.94
N SER A 41 5.60 1.41 -20.00
CA SER A 41 6.45 0.41 -20.65
C SER A 41 7.45 -0.19 -19.65
N GLY A 42 7.41 -1.52 -19.50
CA GLY A 42 8.23 -2.23 -18.50
C GLY A 42 7.69 -2.18 -17.08
N LEU A 43 6.57 -1.49 -16.84
CA LEU A 43 5.92 -1.38 -15.54
C LEU A 43 4.68 -2.28 -15.43
N GLY A 44 4.32 -2.57 -14.20
CA GLY A 44 3.09 -3.24 -13.82
C GLY A 44 2.23 -2.34 -12.92
N LEU A 45 0.95 -2.33 -13.20
CA LEU A 45 -0.06 -1.63 -12.40
C LEU A 45 -0.97 -2.66 -11.76
N VAL A 46 -1.10 -2.62 -10.44
CA VAL A 46 -1.95 -3.52 -9.67
C VAL A 46 -2.98 -2.73 -8.88
N ALA A 47 -4.19 -3.25 -8.81
CA ALA A 47 -5.24 -2.65 -8.00
C ALA A 47 -5.21 -3.18 -6.56
N VAL A 48 -5.58 -2.31 -5.63
CA VAL A 48 -5.91 -2.66 -4.25
C VAL A 48 -7.42 -2.75 -4.15
N VAL A 49 -7.94 -3.93 -3.90
CA VAL A 49 -9.38 -4.19 -3.86
C VAL A 49 -9.78 -4.83 -2.53
N PRO A 50 -11.01 -4.64 -2.07
CA PRO A 50 -11.50 -5.34 -0.88
C PRO A 50 -11.37 -6.85 -1.03
N ALA A 51 -10.92 -7.52 0.03
CA ALA A 51 -10.91 -8.98 0.08
C ALA A 51 -12.35 -9.53 0.10
N THR A 52 -12.52 -10.78 -0.35
CA THR A 52 -13.83 -11.44 -0.36
C THR A 52 -14.40 -11.62 1.04
N ARG A 53 -13.53 -11.72 2.05
CA ARG A 53 -13.90 -11.75 3.46
C ARG A 53 -13.54 -10.42 4.12
N LYS A 54 -14.48 -9.82 4.81
CA LYS A 54 -14.32 -8.49 5.45
C LYS A 54 -13.19 -8.43 6.49
N ASP A 55 -12.90 -9.56 7.13
CA ASP A 55 -11.84 -9.72 8.11
C ASP A 55 -10.42 -9.83 7.50
N GLN A 56 -10.32 -9.80 6.18
CA GLN A 56 -9.05 -9.91 5.45
C GLN A 56 -8.59 -8.57 4.84
N GLY A 57 -9.34 -7.47 5.03
CA GLY A 57 -9.00 -6.14 4.53
C GLY A 57 -8.97 -6.05 3.00
N HIS A 58 -7.84 -5.71 2.43
CA HIS A 58 -7.63 -5.57 0.99
C HIS A 58 -6.64 -6.60 0.45
N MET A 59 -6.70 -6.79 -0.86
CA MET A 59 -5.80 -7.67 -1.59
C MET A 59 -5.40 -7.07 -2.94
N VAL A 60 -4.35 -7.62 -3.53
CA VAL A 60 -3.98 -7.36 -4.92
C VAL A 60 -5.08 -7.88 -5.84
N GLY A 61 -5.74 -6.99 -6.52
CA GLY A 61 -6.86 -7.25 -7.41
C GLY A 61 -6.54 -7.06 -8.88
N ARG A 62 -7.55 -7.28 -9.72
CA ARG A 62 -7.51 -6.97 -11.13
C ARG A 62 -7.72 -5.48 -11.34
N VAL A 63 -7.09 -4.95 -12.38
CA VAL A 63 -7.35 -3.58 -12.84
C VAL A 63 -8.48 -3.64 -13.87
N GLU A 64 -9.66 -3.24 -13.46
CA GLU A 64 -10.89 -3.29 -14.26
C GLU A 64 -11.62 -1.94 -14.16
N PRO A 65 -12.30 -1.48 -15.23
CA PRO A 65 -13.13 -0.29 -15.14
C PRO A 65 -14.18 -0.39 -14.02
N GLY A 66 -14.42 0.72 -13.35
CA GLY A 66 -15.41 0.82 -12.28
C GLY A 66 -14.90 0.50 -10.88
N ILE A 67 -13.64 0.09 -10.70
CA ILE A 67 -13.04 -0.03 -9.37
C ILE A 67 -12.44 1.31 -8.91
N PRO A 68 -12.34 1.57 -7.61
CA PRO A 68 -11.55 2.67 -7.08
C PRO A 68 -10.11 2.63 -7.59
N ALA A 69 -9.56 3.79 -7.96
CA ALA A 69 -8.18 3.87 -8.42
C ALA A 69 -7.19 3.92 -7.24
N ASP A 70 -7.25 2.89 -6.41
CA ASP A 70 -6.25 2.54 -5.40
C ASP A 70 -5.24 1.60 -6.07
N LEU A 71 -4.15 2.17 -6.57
CA LEU A 71 -3.26 1.51 -7.52
C LEU A 71 -1.79 1.61 -7.08
N LEU A 72 -1.04 0.52 -7.33
CA LEU A 72 0.41 0.45 -7.14
C LEU A 72 1.09 0.27 -8.49
N LEU A 73 2.04 1.14 -8.83
CA LEU A 73 2.86 1.05 -10.02
C LEU A 73 4.29 0.63 -9.65
N VAL A 74 4.75 -0.48 -10.22
CA VAL A 74 6.05 -1.10 -9.93
C VAL A 74 6.71 -1.59 -11.23
N PRO A 75 8.02 -1.89 -11.25
CA PRO A 75 8.61 -2.66 -12.35
C PRO A 75 7.84 -3.97 -12.56
N ARG A 76 7.70 -4.39 -13.82
CA ARG A 76 6.94 -5.60 -14.18
C ARG A 76 7.39 -6.85 -13.41
N GLY A 77 8.70 -6.99 -13.18
CA GLY A 77 9.26 -8.12 -12.42
C GLY A 77 8.96 -8.09 -10.93
N SER A 78 8.56 -6.93 -10.39
CA SER A 78 8.24 -6.73 -8.97
C SER A 78 6.73 -6.72 -8.69
N MET A 79 5.88 -7.07 -9.69
CA MET A 79 4.43 -7.13 -9.50
C MET A 79 4.04 -8.16 -8.43
N PRO A 80 3.31 -7.76 -7.38
CA PRO A 80 2.71 -8.72 -6.45
C PRO A 80 1.75 -9.66 -7.19
N ARG A 81 1.62 -10.89 -6.71
CA ARG A 81 0.69 -11.86 -7.30
C ARG A 81 -0.76 -11.48 -7.01
N LEU A 82 -1.65 -11.73 -7.96
CA LEU A 82 -3.09 -11.61 -7.79
C LEU A 82 -3.55 -12.38 -6.54
N GLY A 83 -4.39 -11.76 -5.72
CA GLY A 83 -4.88 -12.32 -4.46
C GLY A 83 -3.89 -12.25 -3.29
N THR A 84 -2.71 -11.64 -3.47
CA THR A 84 -1.82 -11.37 -2.33
C THR A 84 -2.51 -10.40 -1.38
N PRO A 85 -2.62 -10.71 -0.06
CA PRO A 85 -3.11 -9.76 0.92
C PRO A 85 -2.29 -8.47 0.88
N TRP A 86 -2.97 -7.32 0.93
CA TRP A 86 -2.31 -6.01 0.77
C TRP A 86 -1.20 -5.79 1.81
N TRP A 87 -1.45 -6.17 3.04
CA TRP A 87 -0.50 -6.04 4.14
C TRP A 87 0.76 -6.94 4.01
N ARG A 88 0.81 -7.85 3.02
CA ARG A 88 2.00 -8.62 2.64
C ARG A 88 2.80 -8.00 1.50
N VAL A 89 2.34 -6.90 0.95
CA VAL A 89 3.05 -6.22 -0.14
C VAL A 89 4.19 -5.40 0.45
N ILE A 90 5.41 -5.79 0.14
CA ILE A 90 6.64 -5.09 0.52
C ILE A 90 7.37 -4.77 -0.78
N VAL A 91 7.72 -3.50 -0.97
CA VAL A 91 8.34 -3.01 -2.20
C VAL A 91 9.58 -2.20 -1.87
N GLY A 92 10.70 -2.48 -2.55
CA GLY A 92 11.88 -1.64 -2.45
C GLY A 92 11.55 -0.21 -2.92
N ARG A 93 12.14 0.80 -2.27
CA ARG A 93 11.91 2.21 -2.62
C ARG A 93 12.15 2.50 -4.10
N THR A 94 13.20 1.89 -4.67
CA THR A 94 13.53 2.03 -6.09
C THR A 94 12.52 1.37 -7.03
N ASP A 95 11.74 0.42 -6.53
CA ASP A 95 10.72 -0.29 -7.30
C ASP A 95 9.34 0.37 -7.19
N LEU A 96 9.12 1.18 -6.16
CA LEU A 96 7.85 1.90 -5.98
C LEU A 96 7.81 3.14 -6.89
N ARG A 97 7.24 3.00 -8.08
CA ARG A 97 7.13 4.09 -9.05
C ARG A 97 6.01 5.05 -8.73
N ALA A 98 4.86 4.52 -8.34
CA ALA A 98 3.75 5.33 -7.84
C ALA A 98 2.83 4.51 -6.94
N LEU A 99 2.21 5.19 -5.98
CA LEU A 99 1.06 4.71 -5.24
C LEU A 99 -0.05 5.74 -5.39
N LEU A 100 -1.21 5.27 -5.80
CA LEU A 100 -2.41 6.08 -5.92
C LEU A 100 -3.43 5.67 -4.85
N THR A 101 -4.07 6.66 -4.28
CA THR A 101 -5.24 6.49 -3.42
C THR A 101 -6.39 7.27 -4.03
N ARG A 102 -7.45 6.57 -4.39
CA ARG A 102 -8.62 7.14 -5.10
C ARG A 102 -8.20 8.06 -6.26
N GLY A 103 -7.27 7.58 -7.08
CA GLY A 103 -6.76 8.29 -8.26
C GLY A 103 -5.79 9.43 -7.99
N ARG A 104 -5.51 9.75 -6.74
CA ARG A 104 -4.52 10.75 -6.35
C ARG A 104 -3.18 10.08 -6.10
N VAL A 105 -2.13 10.52 -6.79
CA VAL A 105 -0.76 10.05 -6.52
C VAL A 105 -0.33 10.51 -5.13
N VAL A 106 0.02 9.58 -4.27
CA VAL A 106 0.47 9.85 -2.88
C VAL A 106 1.94 9.50 -2.66
N ILE A 107 2.51 8.67 -3.53
CA ILE A 107 3.94 8.37 -3.61
C ILE A 107 4.35 8.43 -5.08
N ARG A 108 5.51 9.00 -5.38
CA ARG A 108 6.12 9.02 -6.71
C ARG A 108 7.60 8.73 -6.60
N ASP A 109 8.09 7.79 -7.40
CA ASP A 109 9.49 7.37 -7.44
C ASP A 109 10.10 7.11 -6.05
N GLY A 110 9.34 6.40 -5.21
CA GLY A 110 9.73 6.07 -3.85
C GLY A 110 9.67 7.21 -2.85
N GLU A 111 9.21 8.42 -3.25
CA GLU A 111 9.09 9.57 -2.34
C GLU A 111 7.61 9.85 -2.04
N PRO A 112 7.24 9.96 -0.76
CA PRO A 112 5.90 10.38 -0.37
C PRO A 112 5.68 11.85 -0.75
N LEU A 113 4.54 12.10 -1.41
CA LEU A 113 4.07 13.44 -1.69
C LEU A 113 3.21 13.90 -0.52
N ASP A 114 3.42 15.13 -0.07
CA ASP A 114 2.76 15.83 1.05
C ASP A 114 1.65 15.04 1.77
N ARG A 115 2.05 14.26 2.76
CA ARG A 115 1.14 13.56 3.64
C ARG A 115 1.23 14.18 5.02
N PRO A 116 0.14 14.71 5.57
CA PRO A 116 0.14 15.18 6.93
C PRO A 116 0.51 14.03 7.87
N ALA A 117 1.35 14.31 8.87
CA ALA A 117 1.53 13.40 9.98
C ALA A 117 0.15 13.09 10.58
N ASN A 118 -0.09 11.82 10.88
CA ASN A 118 -1.40 11.40 11.32
C ASN A 118 -1.74 11.94 12.71
N PRO A 119 -2.86 12.64 12.88
CA PRO A 119 -3.32 13.13 14.17
C PRO A 119 -4.11 12.09 14.98
N ASP A 120 -4.41 10.92 14.44
CA ASP A 120 -5.24 9.93 15.13
C ASP A 120 -4.48 9.24 16.27
N GLY A 121 -4.62 9.80 17.47
CA GLY A 121 -4.06 9.24 18.69
C GLY A 121 -4.54 7.82 19.04
N ALA A 122 -5.64 7.37 18.43
CA ALA A 122 -6.22 6.04 18.71
C ALA A 122 -5.29 4.89 18.30
N ARG A 123 -4.42 5.11 17.31
CA ARG A 123 -3.51 4.08 16.79
C ARG A 123 -2.07 4.21 17.26
N ILE A 124 -1.75 5.29 17.95
CA ILE A 124 -0.44 5.52 18.57
C ILE A 124 -0.23 4.57 19.75
N GLY A 125 0.95 3.99 19.86
CA GLY A 125 1.36 3.09 20.94
C GLY A 125 2.02 1.84 20.44
N VAL A 126 2.21 0.87 21.33
CA VAL A 126 2.89 -0.38 21.03
C VAL A 126 1.89 -1.43 20.55
N TRP A 127 2.18 -2.03 19.41
CA TRP A 127 1.46 -3.14 18.81
C TRP A 127 2.31 -4.39 18.88
N VAL A 128 1.77 -5.48 19.40
CA VAL A 128 2.51 -6.71 19.69
C VAL A 128 1.86 -7.88 19.00
N ASP A 129 2.65 -8.72 18.34
CA ASP A 129 2.16 -9.96 17.74
C ASP A 129 1.83 -11.01 18.81
N GLN A 130 1.07 -12.03 18.42
CA GLN A 130 0.59 -13.07 19.35
C GLN A 130 1.70 -13.90 20.01
N ASN A 131 2.91 -13.88 19.46
CA ASN A 131 4.04 -14.65 19.96
C ASN A 131 5.02 -13.79 20.79
N ASP A 132 4.68 -12.51 21.03
CA ASP A 132 5.55 -11.55 21.72
C ASP A 132 6.93 -11.37 21.06
N TRP A 133 7.01 -11.67 19.75
CA TRP A 133 8.25 -11.62 18.97
C TRP A 133 8.45 -10.29 18.27
N LEU A 134 7.37 -9.70 17.74
CA LEU A 134 7.37 -8.39 17.09
C LEU A 134 6.62 -7.38 17.96
N HIS A 135 7.34 -6.33 18.34
CA HIS A 135 6.74 -5.13 18.94
C HIS A 135 6.95 -3.97 17.97
N GLN A 136 5.89 -3.33 17.57
CA GLN A 136 5.95 -2.15 16.72
C GLN A 136 5.36 -0.95 17.45
N GLU A 137 6.19 0.03 17.76
CA GLU A 137 5.77 1.27 18.40
C GLU A 137 5.46 2.33 17.33
N LEU A 138 4.22 2.78 17.29
CA LEU A 138 3.78 3.91 16.48
C LEU A 138 3.82 5.18 17.33
N LEU A 139 4.73 6.10 16.97
CA LEU A 139 5.00 7.33 17.71
C LEU A 139 4.16 8.51 17.19
N PRO A 140 3.78 9.48 18.03
CA PRO A 140 2.91 10.61 17.65
C PRO A 140 3.43 11.44 16.47
N GLN A 141 4.74 11.54 16.31
CA GLN A 141 5.40 12.32 15.26
C GLN A 141 5.47 11.61 13.90
N GLY A 142 4.75 10.48 13.72
CA GLY A 142 4.75 9.71 12.47
C GLY A 142 6.01 8.87 12.25
N ARG A 143 6.72 8.55 13.33
CA ARG A 143 7.84 7.60 13.33
C ARG A 143 7.37 6.27 13.90
N TYR A 144 7.97 5.17 13.43
CA TYR A 144 7.80 3.87 14.06
C TYR A 144 9.15 3.27 14.45
N ASP A 145 9.10 2.39 15.41
CA ASP A 145 10.25 1.64 15.91
C ASP A 145 9.82 0.18 16.15
N GLU A 146 10.59 -0.76 15.61
CA GLU A 146 10.32 -2.18 15.77
C GLU A 146 11.36 -2.85 16.64
N THR A 147 10.89 -3.69 17.56
CA THR A 147 11.70 -4.70 18.25
C THR A 147 11.31 -6.07 17.73
N ARG A 148 12.27 -6.87 17.30
CA ARG A 148 12.06 -8.23 16.78
C ARG A 148 12.90 -9.24 17.54
N GLY A 149 12.25 -10.23 18.18
CA GLY A 149 12.96 -11.27 18.97
C GLY A 149 13.87 -10.69 20.04
N GLY A 150 13.47 -9.59 20.69
CA GLY A 150 14.25 -8.88 21.69
C GLY A 150 15.31 -7.90 21.14
N ARG A 151 15.56 -7.89 19.82
CA ARG A 151 16.44 -6.92 19.18
C ARG A 151 15.70 -5.59 19.01
N ARG A 152 16.07 -4.59 19.80
CA ARG A 152 15.55 -3.23 19.70
C ARG A 152 16.02 -2.54 18.42
N HIS A 153 15.22 -1.61 17.91
CA HIS A 153 15.49 -0.84 16.70
C HIS A 153 15.82 -1.75 15.50
N ALA A 154 15.12 -2.89 15.39
CA ALA A 154 15.31 -3.83 14.31
C ALA A 154 14.97 -3.21 12.96
N TYR A 155 13.90 -2.41 12.92
CA TYR A 155 13.54 -1.50 11.85
C TYR A 155 13.00 -0.23 12.45
N THR A 156 13.33 0.91 11.82
CA THR A 156 12.80 2.22 12.16
C THR A 156 12.45 2.97 10.88
N GLY A 157 11.51 3.90 10.96
CA GLY A 157 11.10 4.62 9.77
C GLY A 157 9.98 5.60 10.04
N ARG A 158 9.33 6.03 8.96
CA ARG A 158 8.13 6.86 9.00
C ARG A 158 6.91 6.04 8.66
N TYR A 159 5.76 6.44 9.19
CA TYR A 159 4.47 5.88 8.81
C TYR A 159 3.44 6.97 8.55
N TRP A 160 2.42 6.63 7.78
CA TRP A 160 1.26 7.47 7.49
C TRP A 160 0.00 6.62 7.57
N LEU A 161 -1.08 7.22 8.05
CA LEU A 161 -2.39 6.59 8.08
C LEU A 161 -3.32 7.23 7.05
N ASP A 162 -4.13 6.38 6.40
CA ASP A 162 -5.22 6.80 5.52
C ASP A 162 -6.42 5.87 5.79
N GLY A 163 -7.32 6.32 6.67
CA GLY A 163 -8.39 5.47 7.19
C GLY A 163 -7.82 4.28 7.95
N ASP A 164 -8.13 3.06 7.49
CA ASP A 164 -7.65 1.81 8.07
C ASP A 164 -6.32 1.33 7.48
N ARG A 165 -5.81 2.01 6.46
CA ARG A 165 -4.51 1.68 5.87
C ARG A 165 -3.38 2.39 6.60
N ILE A 166 -2.27 1.71 6.77
CA ILE A 166 -0.99 2.27 7.23
C ILE A 166 0.09 1.99 6.19
N ASP A 167 0.80 3.03 5.78
CA ASP A 167 1.95 2.95 4.89
C ASP A 167 3.23 3.19 5.68
N TYR A 168 4.27 2.44 5.41
CA TYR A 168 5.57 2.54 6.06
C TYR A 168 6.66 2.86 5.04
N LEU A 169 7.55 3.75 5.41
CA LEU A 169 8.84 3.94 4.75
C LEU A 169 9.94 3.68 5.78
N ASP A 170 10.60 2.56 5.62
CA ASP A 170 11.74 2.16 6.42
C ASP A 170 12.97 3.03 6.11
N ASP A 171 13.78 3.33 7.13
CA ASP A 171 15.00 4.13 6.97
C ASP A 171 16.06 3.44 6.07
N SER A 172 15.95 2.12 5.86
CA SER A 172 16.75 1.37 4.91
C SER A 172 16.22 1.38 3.47
N GLY A 173 15.04 1.98 3.25
CA GLY A 173 14.49 2.22 1.91
C GLY A 173 13.48 1.19 1.42
N PHE A 174 12.77 0.50 2.33
CA PHE A 174 11.66 -0.36 1.97
C PHE A 174 10.32 0.32 2.27
N TYR A 175 9.37 0.14 1.36
CA TYR A 175 7.96 0.42 1.58
C TYR A 175 7.24 -0.85 1.96
N ALA A 176 6.43 -0.76 2.98
CA ALA A 176 5.51 -1.80 3.39
C ALA A 176 4.15 -1.20 3.70
N PHE A 177 3.14 -2.05 3.67
CA PHE A 177 1.75 -1.66 3.91
C PHE A 177 1.19 -2.50 5.04
N GLY A 178 0.24 -1.93 5.76
CA GLY A 178 -0.52 -2.62 6.78
C GLY A 178 -1.96 -2.16 6.77
N GLU A 179 -2.80 -2.86 7.50
CA GLU A 179 -4.22 -2.54 7.65
C GLU A 179 -4.69 -2.80 9.07
N PHE A 180 -5.48 -1.87 9.58
CA PHE A 180 -6.23 -2.07 10.82
C PHE A 180 -7.57 -2.73 10.49
N ILE A 181 -7.81 -3.89 11.06
CA ILE A 181 -9.09 -4.61 10.91
C ILE A 181 -9.62 -4.84 12.33
N GLY A 182 -10.62 -4.07 12.71
CA GLY A 182 -11.10 -4.04 14.09
C GLY A 182 -10.03 -3.51 15.05
N ASP A 183 -9.69 -4.31 16.05
CA ASP A 183 -8.67 -4.02 17.08
C ASP A 183 -7.28 -4.56 16.73
N GLN A 184 -7.08 -5.06 15.52
CA GLN A 184 -5.85 -5.69 15.08
C GLN A 184 -5.15 -4.88 13.99
N LEU A 185 -3.82 -4.89 14.01
CA LEU A 185 -2.96 -4.40 12.95
C LEU A 185 -2.36 -5.59 12.20
N PHE A 186 -2.66 -5.67 10.92
CA PHE A 186 -2.08 -6.62 9.98
C PHE A 186 -0.92 -5.96 9.24
N HIS A 187 0.27 -6.51 9.37
CA HIS A 187 1.47 -5.99 8.71
C HIS A 187 2.41 -7.14 8.34
N ALA A 188 2.79 -7.22 7.08
CA ALA A 188 3.56 -8.32 6.51
C ALA A 188 2.90 -9.69 6.85
N GLU A 189 3.53 -10.51 7.65
CA GLU A 189 2.98 -11.81 8.08
C GLU A 189 2.44 -11.78 9.52
N PHE A 190 2.48 -10.61 10.16
CA PHE A 190 2.14 -10.45 11.56
C PHE A 190 0.72 -9.92 11.73
N VAL A 191 0.04 -10.43 12.74
CA VAL A 191 -1.22 -9.90 13.26
C VAL A 191 -0.95 -9.44 14.69
N MET A 192 -1.07 -8.15 14.90
CA MET A 192 -0.69 -7.49 16.14
C MET A 192 -1.91 -6.90 16.84
N ARG A 193 -1.85 -6.84 18.18
CA ARG A 193 -2.82 -6.15 19.02
C ARG A 193 -2.13 -5.04 19.79
N ARG A 194 -2.87 -3.98 20.02
CA ARG A 194 -2.37 -2.87 20.83
C ARG A 194 -2.16 -3.32 22.27
N GLN A 195 -0.94 -3.07 22.78
CA GLN A 195 -0.66 -3.29 24.19
C GLN A 195 -1.42 -2.27 25.04
N ALA A 196 -2.11 -2.75 26.08
CA ALA A 196 -2.72 -1.84 27.03
C ALA A 196 -1.64 -0.95 27.67
N ARG A 197 -1.94 0.34 27.80
CA ARG A 197 -1.06 1.21 28.62
C ARG A 197 -1.13 0.74 30.07
N PRO A 198 0.00 0.60 30.75
CA PRO A 198 0.02 0.28 32.18
C PRO A 198 -0.71 1.33 33.02
#